data_48235d61308b53b790fd8ffd16464c05
#
_entry.id   48235d61308b53b790fd8ffd16464c05
#
_cell.length_a   1.000
_cell.length_b   1.000
_cell.length_c   1.000
_cell.angle_alpha   90.00
_cell.angle_beta   90.00
_cell.angle_gamma   90.00
#
_symmetry.space_group_name_H-M   'P 1'
#
loop_
_entity.id
_entity.type
_entity.pdbx_description
1 polymer ?
#
loop_
_entity_poly.entity_id
_entity_poly.type
_entity_poly.pdbx_seq_one_letter_code
_entity_poly.pdbx_strand_id
1 'polypeptide(L)'
;MYTPSKIKIIMLCALALCGQVRRDDLAIFARTADAGVRTIRELEDKGLIEDKTVEVTVRIDGRNRPRMRHVCGLTNAGLLFLLTHGASLFPWLASVPKEIVGQVNLKGGSCTRRIPLDRRLDLSGANCFFIAAGYETRPLVFDENMKEGKPSLASCLAEILPPLDARNDRSFYNVLEIKRDILGNGMVARFARYVGFVVHGGMPAAVYVVPQGGLSWGTSVVNKERALFDDFVLRGMHTAKDMGHDCILLVRKPRDLSRTLAMEPGKVVPRGMRYVVPMSREGMRDLEYIQNWGYHKLKAACSESISEAGYAKNTEKGTIPGNAATRISTVCPLIDPVTGNYIMIGTLMTIHVLKENAALMRVGKPITVFCFPHQMAFYRAALGEEIDFLLAAAEGEG
;
A
#
# COMPACT_ATOMS: atom_id res chain seq x y z
N MET A 1 -29.18 -25.00 0.80
CA MET A 1 -28.53 -24.07 1.74
C MET A 1 -27.57 -23.17 0.95
N TYR A 2 -27.73 -21.85 0.97
CA TYR A 2 -26.90 -20.93 0.19
C TYR A 2 -25.51 -20.85 0.83
N THR A 3 -24.47 -21.33 0.14
CA THR A 3 -23.08 -21.17 0.57
C THR A 3 -22.56 -19.85 -0.02
N PRO A 4 -22.28 -18.82 0.80
CA PRO A 4 -21.78 -17.56 0.29
C PRO A 4 -20.38 -17.76 -0.33
N SER A 5 -20.09 -17.01 -1.40
CA SER A 5 -18.75 -17.05 -2.01
C SER A 5 -17.71 -16.55 -1.01
N LYS A 6 -16.51 -17.13 -1.02
CA LYS A 6 -15.37 -16.72 -0.16
C LYS A 6 -15.13 -15.21 -0.23
N ILE A 7 -15.21 -14.63 -1.44
CA ILE A 7 -15.00 -13.19 -1.65
C ILE A 7 -15.96 -12.34 -0.83
N LYS A 8 -17.25 -12.70 -0.76
CA LYS A 8 -18.26 -11.96 0.02
C LYS A 8 -17.92 -11.95 1.50
N ILE A 9 -17.52 -13.10 2.04
CA ILE A 9 -17.11 -13.23 3.44
C ILE A 9 -15.86 -12.38 3.71
N ILE A 10 -14.87 -12.42 2.83
CA ILE A 10 -13.64 -11.63 2.98
C ILE A 10 -13.95 -10.12 2.95
N MET A 11 -14.80 -9.65 2.03
CA MET A 11 -15.21 -8.25 1.96
C MET A 11 -15.94 -7.79 3.24
N LEU A 12 -16.86 -8.61 3.78
CA LEU A 12 -17.54 -8.31 5.03
C LEU A 12 -16.58 -8.31 6.22
N CYS A 13 -15.62 -9.24 6.26
CA CYS A 13 -14.56 -9.27 7.27
C CYS A 13 -13.68 -8.02 7.21
N ALA A 14 -13.27 -7.61 6.01
CA ALA A 14 -12.50 -6.38 5.83
C ALA A 14 -13.27 -5.14 6.33
N LEU A 15 -14.58 -5.05 6.07
CA LEU A 15 -15.43 -3.99 6.60
C LEU A 15 -15.56 -4.06 8.14
N ALA A 16 -15.64 -5.25 8.72
CA ALA A 16 -15.67 -5.41 10.18
C ALA A 16 -14.37 -4.93 10.83
N LEU A 17 -13.23 -5.20 10.23
CA LEU A 17 -11.90 -4.78 10.72
C LEU A 17 -11.63 -3.29 10.48
N CYS A 18 -12.17 -2.69 9.40
CA CYS A 18 -11.82 -1.34 8.95
C CYS A 18 -12.91 -0.29 9.24
N GLY A 19 -14.15 -0.71 9.52
CA GLY A 19 -15.33 0.14 9.69
C GLY A 19 -15.86 0.67 8.37
N GLN A 20 -15.16 1.62 7.75
CA GLN A 20 -15.54 2.21 6.46
C GLN A 20 -14.40 2.09 5.45
N VAL A 21 -14.71 1.70 4.21
CA VAL A 21 -13.73 1.44 3.14
C VAL A 21 -14.22 2.09 1.85
N ARG A 22 -13.32 2.67 1.06
CA ARG A 22 -13.67 3.13 -0.30
C ARG A 22 -14.12 1.94 -1.15
N ARG A 23 -15.13 2.14 -1.99
CA ARG A 23 -15.64 1.10 -2.90
C ARG A 23 -14.50 0.49 -3.73
N ASP A 24 -13.61 1.31 -4.28
CA ASP A 24 -12.48 0.86 -5.11
C ASP A 24 -11.50 -0.01 -4.30
N ASP A 25 -11.21 0.37 -3.05
CA ASP A 25 -10.32 -0.40 -2.16
C ASP A 25 -10.96 -1.72 -1.72
N LEU A 26 -12.30 -1.78 -1.60
CA LEU A 26 -13.02 -3.01 -1.31
C LEU A 26 -13.12 -3.94 -2.54
N ALA A 27 -13.20 -3.39 -3.73
CA ALA A 27 -13.28 -4.16 -4.98
C ALA A 27 -12.01 -4.99 -5.25
N ILE A 28 -10.88 -4.67 -4.62
CA ILE A 28 -9.58 -5.35 -4.81
C ILE A 28 -9.62 -6.86 -4.46
N PHE A 29 -10.59 -7.30 -3.63
CA PHE A 29 -10.74 -8.71 -3.27
C PHE A 29 -11.23 -9.59 -4.42
N ALA A 30 -11.85 -9.01 -5.43
CA ALA A 30 -12.30 -9.74 -6.62
C ALA A 30 -11.20 -9.86 -7.68
N ARG A 31 -11.37 -10.80 -8.60
CA ARG A 31 -10.40 -11.05 -9.68
C ARG A 31 -10.25 -9.85 -10.61
N THR A 32 -11.34 -9.14 -10.88
CA THR A 32 -11.35 -7.91 -11.69
C THR A 32 -12.12 -6.82 -10.96
N ALA A 33 -11.85 -5.54 -11.29
CA ALA A 33 -12.54 -4.40 -10.72
C ALA A 33 -14.07 -4.49 -10.94
N ASP A 34 -14.51 -4.89 -12.14
CA ASP A 34 -15.93 -5.04 -12.49
C ASP A 34 -16.61 -6.15 -11.67
N ALA A 35 -15.92 -7.27 -11.47
CA ALA A 35 -16.42 -8.35 -10.61
C ALA A 35 -16.52 -7.87 -9.15
N GLY A 36 -15.57 -7.04 -8.70
CA GLY A 36 -15.61 -6.42 -7.38
C GLY A 36 -16.82 -5.51 -7.21
N VAL A 37 -17.05 -4.61 -8.15
CA VAL A 37 -18.22 -3.70 -8.14
C VAL A 37 -19.52 -4.48 -8.18
N ARG A 38 -19.65 -5.54 -8.99
CA ARG A 38 -20.84 -6.41 -9.00
C ARG A 38 -21.07 -7.09 -7.66
N THR A 39 -20.01 -7.64 -7.04
CA THR A 39 -20.11 -8.28 -5.73
C THR A 39 -20.56 -7.30 -4.64
N ILE A 40 -20.05 -6.06 -4.68
CA ILE A 40 -20.45 -4.98 -3.76
C ILE A 40 -21.95 -4.67 -3.92
N ARG A 41 -22.43 -4.50 -5.16
CA ARG A 41 -23.87 -4.29 -5.43
C ARG A 41 -24.75 -5.46 -4.92
N GLU A 42 -24.32 -6.70 -5.14
CA GLU A 42 -25.03 -7.86 -4.61
C GLU A 42 -25.09 -7.92 -3.07
N LEU A 43 -24.05 -7.42 -2.39
CA LEU A 43 -24.05 -7.29 -0.94
C LEU A 43 -24.97 -6.16 -0.47
N GLU A 44 -25.01 -5.04 -1.21
CA GLU A 44 -25.88 -3.91 -0.96
C GLU A 44 -27.37 -4.28 -1.17
N ASP A 45 -27.70 -4.91 -2.29
CA ASP A 45 -29.06 -5.39 -2.62
C ASP A 45 -29.62 -6.35 -1.56
N LYS A 46 -28.73 -7.10 -0.89
CA LYS A 46 -29.08 -7.97 0.24
C LYS A 46 -29.12 -7.24 1.58
N GLY A 47 -28.84 -5.95 1.62
CA GLY A 47 -28.80 -5.15 2.83
C GLY A 47 -27.63 -5.51 3.77
N LEU A 48 -26.60 -6.22 3.30
CA LEU A 48 -25.46 -6.64 4.12
C LEU A 48 -24.43 -5.52 4.29
N ILE A 49 -24.35 -4.62 3.34
CA ILE A 49 -23.55 -3.40 3.38
C ILE A 49 -24.38 -2.19 2.99
N GLU A 50 -23.88 -1.01 3.34
CA GLU A 50 -24.34 0.27 2.79
C GLU A 50 -23.24 0.88 1.92
N ASP A 51 -23.58 1.42 0.74
CA ASP A 51 -22.69 2.21 -0.10
C ASP A 51 -23.20 3.65 -0.16
N LYS A 52 -22.39 4.58 0.33
CA LYS A 52 -22.76 5.98 0.45
C LYS A 52 -21.73 6.86 -0.24
N THR A 53 -22.21 7.91 -0.88
CA THR A 53 -21.35 8.98 -1.36
C THR A 53 -21.12 9.99 -0.24
N VAL A 54 -19.87 10.21 0.12
CA VAL A 54 -19.45 11.14 1.17
C VAL A 54 -18.51 12.18 0.61
N GLU A 55 -18.60 13.42 1.12
CA GLU A 55 -17.63 14.46 0.80
C GLU A 55 -16.41 14.33 1.73
N VAL A 56 -15.22 14.36 1.14
CA VAL A 56 -13.95 14.43 1.85
C VAL A 56 -13.15 15.64 1.40
N THR A 57 -12.41 16.26 2.30
CA THR A 57 -11.50 17.34 1.98
C THR A 57 -10.11 16.79 1.71
N VAL A 58 -9.61 17.00 0.48
CA VAL A 58 -8.28 16.56 0.04
C VAL A 58 -7.41 17.78 -0.22
N ARG A 59 -6.17 17.75 0.25
CA ARG A 59 -5.20 18.81 -0.03
C ARG A 59 -4.50 18.51 -1.37
N ILE A 60 -4.74 19.38 -2.38
CA ILE A 60 -4.15 19.29 -3.71
C ILE A 60 -3.50 20.62 -4.02
N ASP A 61 -2.22 20.61 -4.41
CA ASP A 61 -1.44 21.82 -4.74
C ASP A 61 -1.50 22.89 -3.62
N GLY A 62 -1.40 22.43 -2.37
CA GLY A 62 -1.46 23.29 -1.19
C GLY A 62 -2.86 23.78 -0.80
N ARG A 63 -3.90 23.53 -1.59
CA ARG A 63 -5.28 23.98 -1.36
C ARG A 63 -6.18 22.82 -0.93
N ASN A 64 -7.10 23.09 -0.02
CA ASN A 64 -8.16 22.16 0.35
C ASN A 64 -9.22 22.14 -0.74
N ARG A 65 -9.53 20.94 -1.26
CA ARG A 65 -10.56 20.74 -2.30
C ARG A 65 -11.54 19.65 -1.85
N PRO A 66 -12.85 19.89 -1.93
CA PRO A 66 -13.85 18.86 -1.69
C PRO A 66 -13.79 17.80 -2.79
N ARG A 67 -13.99 16.54 -2.41
CA ARG A 67 -14.06 15.40 -3.31
C ARG A 67 -15.12 14.42 -2.84
N MET A 68 -15.94 13.94 -3.74
CA MET A 68 -16.90 12.88 -3.47
C MET A 68 -16.20 11.52 -3.50
N ARG A 69 -16.56 10.66 -2.54
CA ARG A 69 -16.07 9.28 -2.42
C ARG A 69 -17.22 8.32 -2.19
N HIS A 70 -17.22 7.21 -2.91
CA HIS A 70 -18.08 6.08 -2.58
C HIS A 70 -17.45 5.28 -1.45
N VAL A 71 -18.20 5.09 -0.37
CA VAL A 71 -17.71 4.46 0.85
C VAL A 71 -18.68 3.37 1.28
N CYS A 72 -18.16 2.17 1.40
CA CYS A 72 -18.91 1.01 1.88
C CYS A 72 -18.76 0.87 3.40
N GLY A 73 -19.84 0.50 4.07
CA GLY A 73 -19.88 0.20 5.49
C GLY A 73 -20.69 -1.08 5.75
N LEU A 74 -20.35 -1.77 6.83
CA LEU A 74 -21.09 -2.96 7.28
C LEU A 74 -22.44 -2.56 7.88
N THR A 75 -23.49 -3.36 7.66
CA THR A 75 -24.76 -3.24 8.36
C THR A 75 -24.88 -4.27 9.49
N ASN A 76 -25.89 -4.13 10.37
CA ASN A 76 -26.16 -5.16 11.38
C ASN A 76 -26.50 -6.51 10.74
N ALA A 77 -27.25 -6.52 9.63
CA ALA A 77 -27.52 -7.75 8.87
C ALA A 77 -26.23 -8.36 8.31
N GLY A 78 -25.32 -7.52 7.80
CA GLY A 78 -24.02 -7.95 7.32
C GLY A 78 -23.12 -8.51 8.43
N LEU A 79 -23.12 -7.90 9.61
CA LEU A 79 -22.38 -8.42 10.76
C LEU A 79 -22.95 -9.79 11.19
N LEU A 80 -24.27 -9.91 11.34
CA LEU A 80 -24.91 -11.18 11.69
C LEU A 80 -24.60 -12.27 10.65
N PHE A 81 -24.66 -11.91 9.37
CA PHE A 81 -24.32 -12.82 8.27
C PHE A 81 -22.83 -13.27 8.36
N LEU A 82 -21.90 -12.34 8.62
CA LEU A 82 -20.47 -12.64 8.79
C LEU A 82 -20.25 -13.58 9.98
N LEU A 83 -20.85 -13.31 11.14
CA LEU A 83 -20.72 -14.16 12.34
C LEU A 83 -21.33 -15.56 12.14
N THR A 84 -22.33 -15.68 11.24
CA THR A 84 -22.97 -16.97 10.96
C THR A 84 -22.18 -17.83 9.97
N HIS A 85 -21.53 -17.20 8.98
CA HIS A 85 -20.94 -17.90 7.85
C HIS A 85 -19.42 -17.74 7.73
N GLY A 86 -18.80 -16.84 8.51
CA GLY A 86 -17.40 -16.46 8.34
C GLY A 86 -16.40 -17.33 9.09
N ALA A 87 -16.82 -18.09 10.12
CA ALA A 87 -15.94 -18.82 11.01
C ALA A 87 -15.07 -19.89 10.28
N SER A 88 -15.55 -20.43 9.16
CA SER A 88 -14.76 -21.37 8.34
C SER A 88 -13.55 -20.73 7.65
N LEU A 89 -13.59 -19.43 7.38
CA LEU A 89 -12.48 -18.67 6.79
C LEU A 89 -11.68 -17.89 7.84
N PHE A 90 -12.36 -17.43 8.88
CA PHE A 90 -11.80 -16.64 9.98
C PHE A 90 -12.22 -17.27 11.32
N PRO A 91 -11.46 -18.27 11.84
CA PRO A 91 -11.84 -19.01 13.03
C PRO A 91 -12.14 -18.15 14.27
N TRP A 92 -11.48 -17.00 14.40
CA TRP A 92 -11.69 -16.05 15.49
C TRP A 92 -13.12 -15.47 15.54
N LEU A 93 -13.87 -15.49 14.40
CA LEU A 93 -15.27 -15.06 14.39
C LEU A 93 -16.17 -15.95 15.27
N ALA A 94 -15.78 -17.19 15.51
CA ALA A 94 -16.52 -18.08 16.42
C ALA A 94 -16.46 -17.60 17.87
N SER A 95 -15.46 -16.81 18.25
CA SER A 95 -15.32 -16.23 19.60
C SER A 95 -16.08 -14.91 19.76
N VAL A 96 -16.67 -14.36 18.69
CA VAL A 96 -17.43 -13.10 18.75
C VAL A 96 -18.87 -13.39 19.16
N PRO A 97 -19.36 -12.85 20.31
CA PRO A 97 -20.74 -13.03 20.72
C PRO A 97 -21.72 -12.45 19.71
N LYS A 98 -22.77 -13.19 19.34
CA LYS A 98 -23.78 -12.70 18.39
C LYS A 98 -24.61 -11.54 18.95
N GLU A 99 -24.67 -11.41 20.24
CA GLU A 99 -25.36 -10.34 20.99
C GLU A 99 -24.73 -8.97 20.71
N ILE A 100 -23.47 -8.92 20.20
CA ILE A 100 -22.80 -7.68 19.80
C ILE A 100 -23.55 -6.94 18.68
N VAL A 101 -24.34 -7.68 17.87
CA VAL A 101 -25.14 -7.11 16.78
C VAL A 101 -26.15 -6.11 17.34
N GLY A 102 -26.15 -4.90 16.81
CA GLY A 102 -26.99 -3.79 17.30
C GLY A 102 -26.44 -3.07 18.55
N GLN A 103 -25.45 -3.64 19.25
CA GLN A 103 -24.86 -3.03 20.45
C GLN A 103 -23.60 -2.22 20.14
N VAL A 104 -23.01 -2.40 18.96
CA VAL A 104 -21.77 -1.73 18.53
C VAL A 104 -22.01 -0.70 17.43
N ASN A 105 -21.08 0.24 17.34
CA ASN A 105 -21.01 1.16 16.21
C ASN A 105 -20.18 0.51 15.08
N LEU A 106 -20.84 0.27 13.93
CA LEU A 106 -20.23 -0.39 12.77
C LEU A 106 -19.40 0.57 11.89
N LYS A 107 -19.55 1.89 12.04
CA LYS A 107 -18.89 2.88 11.18
C LYS A 107 -17.48 3.25 11.61
N GLY A 108 -16.97 2.57 12.63
CA GLY A 108 -15.74 3.01 13.31
C GLY A 108 -15.98 4.36 13.99
N GLY A 109 -15.76 4.43 15.27
CA GLY A 109 -16.12 5.51 16.19
C GLY A 109 -16.55 6.84 15.61
N SER A 110 -17.57 7.39 16.20
CA SER A 110 -18.03 8.75 15.93
C SER A 110 -16.83 9.67 16.10
N CYS A 111 -16.24 9.98 14.97
CA CYS A 111 -15.45 11.16 14.74
C CYS A 111 -14.79 11.77 15.98
N THR A 112 -13.70 11.23 16.45
CA THR A 112 -12.73 12.15 17.04
C THR A 112 -12.31 13.08 15.93
N ARG A 113 -12.53 14.38 16.04
CA ARG A 113 -12.14 15.44 15.10
C ARG A 113 -10.65 15.41 14.74
N ARG A 114 -9.89 14.44 15.26
CA ARG A 114 -8.44 14.30 15.18
C ARG A 114 -7.92 13.63 13.90
N ILE A 115 -8.69 12.69 13.33
CA ILE A 115 -8.27 12.01 12.08
C ILE A 115 -9.28 12.32 10.97
N PRO A 116 -8.91 13.10 9.95
CA PRO A 116 -9.79 13.40 8.82
C PRO A 116 -10.29 12.15 8.14
N LEU A 117 -11.52 12.18 7.61
CA LEU A 117 -12.14 11.03 6.95
C LEU A 117 -11.28 10.48 5.82
N ASP A 118 -10.69 11.33 4.97
CA ASP A 118 -9.81 10.88 3.88
C ASP A 118 -8.62 10.07 4.40
N ARG A 119 -8.02 10.50 5.54
CA ARG A 119 -6.94 9.75 6.19
C ARG A 119 -7.42 8.42 6.76
N ARG A 120 -8.63 8.36 7.33
CA ARG A 120 -9.22 7.09 7.80
C ARG A 120 -9.42 6.13 6.64
N LEU A 121 -9.92 6.63 5.51
CA LEU A 121 -10.11 5.85 4.30
C LEU A 121 -8.77 5.38 3.69
N ASP A 122 -7.68 6.12 3.86
CA ASP A 122 -6.35 5.66 3.44
C ASP A 122 -5.85 4.52 4.33
N LEU A 123 -6.07 4.59 5.64
CA LEU A 123 -5.76 3.50 6.58
C LEU A 123 -6.55 2.24 6.26
N SER A 124 -7.87 2.40 6.04
CA SER A 124 -8.74 1.29 5.67
C SER A 124 -8.34 0.66 4.34
N GLY A 125 -7.99 1.47 3.35
CA GLY A 125 -7.53 0.98 2.05
C GLY A 125 -6.23 0.19 2.15
N ALA A 126 -5.27 0.64 2.96
CA ALA A 126 -4.04 -0.11 3.21
C ALA A 126 -4.33 -1.45 3.91
N ASN A 127 -5.18 -1.46 4.95
CA ASN A 127 -5.60 -2.73 5.58
C ASN A 127 -6.23 -3.69 4.56
N CYS A 128 -7.16 -3.22 3.72
CA CYS A 128 -7.78 -4.03 2.67
C CYS A 128 -6.75 -4.59 1.70
N PHE A 129 -5.78 -3.77 1.27
CA PHE A 129 -4.71 -4.20 0.38
C PHE A 129 -3.90 -5.34 1.00
N PHE A 130 -3.48 -5.21 2.26
CA PHE A 130 -2.68 -6.25 2.93
C PHE A 130 -3.51 -7.49 3.27
N ILE A 131 -4.79 -7.37 3.66
CA ILE A 131 -5.70 -8.53 3.80
C ILE A 131 -5.81 -9.28 2.47
N ALA A 132 -6.00 -8.57 1.36
CA ALA A 132 -6.11 -9.17 0.04
C ALA A 132 -4.81 -9.83 -0.43
N ALA A 133 -3.66 -9.30 -0.02
CA ALA A 133 -2.33 -9.88 -0.24
C ALA A 133 -1.97 -11.03 0.73
N GLY A 134 -2.90 -11.43 1.62
CA GLY A 134 -2.71 -12.56 2.54
C GLY A 134 -1.90 -12.25 3.79
N TYR A 135 -1.84 -10.97 4.21
CA TYR A 135 -1.20 -10.57 5.47
C TYR A 135 -2.18 -10.63 6.63
N GLU A 136 -1.69 -11.02 7.79
CA GLU A 136 -2.42 -10.79 9.03
C GLU A 136 -2.49 -9.29 9.33
N THR A 137 -3.68 -8.82 9.66
CA THR A 137 -3.94 -7.42 10.01
C THR A 137 -4.83 -7.33 11.24
N ARG A 138 -4.84 -6.15 11.86
CA ARG A 138 -5.63 -5.87 13.05
C ARG A 138 -6.75 -4.87 12.77
N PRO A 139 -7.81 -4.85 13.61
CA PRO A 139 -8.85 -3.86 13.54
C PRO A 139 -8.31 -2.43 13.62
N LEU A 140 -8.89 -1.53 12.84
CA LEU A 140 -8.57 -0.10 12.89
C LEU A 140 -9.37 0.57 14.00
N VAL A 141 -8.81 0.61 15.19
CA VAL A 141 -9.43 1.25 16.36
C VAL A 141 -9.16 2.75 16.34
N PHE A 142 -10.15 3.54 15.97
CA PHE A 142 -10.07 5.00 15.93
C PHE A 142 -10.45 5.69 17.24
N ASP A 143 -10.97 4.96 18.21
CA ASP A 143 -11.58 5.49 19.45
C ASP A 143 -10.54 5.59 20.56
N GLU A 144 -9.96 6.76 20.75
CA GLU A 144 -9.11 7.04 21.92
C GLU A 144 -9.89 7.58 23.13
N ASN A 145 -11.16 7.99 22.95
CA ASN A 145 -12.00 8.52 24.04
C ASN A 145 -13.48 8.23 23.75
N MET A 146 -13.99 7.14 24.29
CA MET A 146 -15.43 6.90 24.38
C MET A 146 -16.05 7.80 25.45
N LYS A 147 -16.39 9.02 25.09
CA LYS A 147 -17.36 9.79 25.85
C LYS A 147 -18.74 9.39 25.36
N GLU A 148 -19.44 8.60 26.17
CA GLU A 148 -20.86 8.30 26.06
C GLU A 148 -21.35 7.80 24.67
N GLY A 149 -21.13 6.53 24.35
CA GLY A 149 -21.64 5.90 23.13
C GLY A 149 -21.38 4.41 23.09
N LYS A 150 -22.00 3.74 22.11
CA LYS A 150 -21.75 2.32 21.85
C LYS A 150 -20.29 2.12 21.44
N PRO A 151 -19.61 1.06 21.94
CA PRO A 151 -18.25 0.73 21.53
C PRO A 151 -18.18 0.50 20.02
N SER A 152 -17.04 0.78 19.39
CA SER A 152 -16.87 0.42 17.98
C SER A 152 -16.71 -1.09 17.84
N LEU A 153 -17.16 -1.64 16.72
CA LEU A 153 -16.93 -3.05 16.40
C LEU A 153 -15.41 -3.34 16.39
N ALA A 154 -14.61 -2.44 15.83
CA ALA A 154 -13.15 -2.59 15.78
C ALA A 154 -12.53 -2.69 17.18
N SER A 155 -12.99 -1.91 18.17
CA SER A 155 -12.52 -2.01 19.56
C SER A 155 -12.83 -3.37 20.16
N CYS A 156 -14.08 -3.84 20.00
CA CYS A 156 -14.48 -5.15 20.52
C CYS A 156 -13.67 -6.29 19.85
N LEU A 157 -13.44 -6.21 18.54
CA LEU A 157 -12.64 -7.21 17.84
C LEU A 157 -11.16 -7.16 18.25
N ALA A 158 -10.62 -5.99 18.58
CA ALA A 158 -9.25 -5.86 19.05
C ALA A 158 -8.99 -6.54 20.41
N GLU A 159 -10.01 -6.66 21.26
CA GLU A 159 -9.93 -7.38 22.54
C GLU A 159 -9.96 -8.90 22.34
N ILE A 160 -10.64 -9.39 21.30
CA ILE A 160 -10.80 -10.82 21.02
C ILE A 160 -9.62 -11.39 20.25
N LEU A 161 -9.11 -10.61 19.30
CA LEU A 161 -8.02 -11.04 18.44
C LEU A 161 -6.68 -11.04 19.20
N PRO A 162 -5.89 -12.13 19.14
CA PRO A 162 -4.58 -12.19 19.78
C PRO A 162 -3.65 -11.12 19.18
N PRO A 163 -2.63 -10.58 19.88
CA PRO A 163 -1.64 -9.66 19.32
C PRO A 163 -0.96 -10.24 18.09
N LEU A 164 -0.61 -9.41 17.10
CA LEU A 164 0.19 -9.87 15.97
C LEU A 164 1.55 -10.37 16.50
N ASP A 165 1.96 -11.55 16.08
CA ASP A 165 3.30 -12.02 16.32
C ASP A 165 4.22 -11.44 15.23
N ALA A 166 5.19 -10.62 15.63
CA ALA A 166 6.20 -10.09 14.72
C ALA A 166 7.10 -11.16 14.09
N ARG A 167 7.00 -12.40 14.57
CA ARG A 167 7.68 -13.58 13.99
C ARG A 167 6.88 -14.22 12.87
N ASN A 168 5.58 -13.89 12.72
CA ASN A 168 4.80 -14.33 11.58
C ASN A 168 5.34 -13.71 10.31
N ASP A 169 5.58 -14.52 9.30
CA ASP A 169 6.24 -14.14 8.07
C ASP A 169 5.45 -13.11 7.23
N ARG A 170 4.17 -12.88 7.55
CA ARG A 170 3.30 -11.98 6.80
C ARG A 170 2.38 -11.20 7.74
N SER A 171 2.88 -10.11 8.33
CA SER A 171 2.09 -9.25 9.21
C SER A 171 2.09 -7.80 8.75
N PHE A 172 0.94 -7.15 8.81
CA PHE A 172 0.80 -5.71 8.61
C PHE A 172 0.30 -5.05 9.89
N TYR A 173 1.17 -4.29 10.53
CA TYR A 173 0.89 -3.49 11.71
C TYR A 173 0.37 -2.13 11.28
N ASN A 174 -0.90 -1.84 11.49
CA ASN A 174 -1.42 -0.51 11.19
C ASN A 174 -0.92 0.53 12.20
N VAL A 175 -0.87 1.79 11.78
CA VAL A 175 -0.30 2.87 12.60
C VAL A 175 -1.04 3.09 13.92
N LEU A 176 -2.32 2.73 14.02
CA LEU A 176 -3.12 2.90 15.25
C LEU A 176 -2.71 1.87 16.29
N GLU A 177 -2.53 0.63 15.87
CA GLU A 177 -2.00 -0.45 16.70
C GLU A 177 -0.58 -0.17 17.17
N ILE A 178 0.31 0.24 16.24
CA ILE A 178 1.70 0.60 16.60
C ILE A 178 1.72 1.67 17.68
N LYS A 179 0.88 2.70 17.57
CA LYS A 179 0.81 3.78 18.55
C LYS A 179 0.27 3.33 19.89
N ARG A 180 -0.75 2.47 19.89
CA ARG A 180 -1.41 2.01 21.11
C ARG A 180 -0.59 0.97 21.84
N ASP A 181 -0.14 -0.06 21.13
CA ASP A 181 0.32 -1.31 21.73
C ASP A 181 1.85 -1.39 21.82
N ILE A 182 2.56 -0.77 20.89
CA ILE A 182 4.02 -0.89 20.78
C ILE A 182 4.75 0.33 21.32
N LEU A 183 4.35 1.54 20.88
CA LEU A 183 5.06 2.77 21.18
C LEU A 183 4.48 3.55 22.37
N GLY A 184 3.27 3.17 22.81
CA GLY A 184 2.52 3.96 23.79
C GLY A 184 2.11 5.34 23.23
N ASN A 185 1.41 6.14 24.04
CA ASN A 185 0.86 7.45 23.63
C ASN A 185 1.92 8.57 23.52
N GLY A 186 3.16 8.27 23.10
CA GLY A 186 4.23 9.25 22.95
C GLY A 186 3.93 10.32 21.90
N MET A 187 4.38 11.57 22.17
CA MET A 187 4.13 12.72 21.26
C MET A 187 4.69 12.55 19.85
N VAL A 188 5.73 11.76 19.64
CA VAL A 188 6.38 11.54 18.35
C VAL A 188 5.46 10.80 17.37
N ALA A 189 4.63 9.87 17.87
CA ALA A 189 3.68 9.12 17.06
C ALA A 189 2.56 9.95 16.40
N ARG A 190 2.32 11.20 16.87
CA ARG A 190 1.20 12.04 16.38
C ARG A 190 1.35 12.53 14.95
N PHE A 191 2.57 12.62 14.42
CA PHE A 191 2.87 13.26 13.13
C PHE A 191 3.31 12.30 12.03
N ALA A 192 3.25 11.00 12.27
CA ALA A 192 3.65 10.02 11.27
C ALA A 192 2.68 9.99 10.08
N ARG A 193 3.23 9.98 8.87
CA ARG A 193 2.48 9.89 7.61
C ARG A 193 2.28 8.46 7.14
N TYR A 194 3.09 7.52 7.62
CA TYR A 194 2.92 6.12 7.29
C TYR A 194 1.55 5.59 7.76
N VAL A 195 1.04 4.61 7.06
CA VAL A 195 -0.21 3.91 7.41
C VAL A 195 0.04 2.69 8.28
N GLY A 196 1.27 2.19 8.29
CA GLY A 196 1.68 1.05 9.08
C GLY A 196 3.08 0.58 8.73
N PHE A 197 3.46 -0.57 9.27
CA PHE A 197 4.65 -1.32 8.91
C PHE A 197 4.26 -2.73 8.47
N VAL A 198 4.83 -3.16 7.36
CA VAL A 198 4.72 -4.56 6.92
C VAL A 198 5.96 -5.30 7.36
N VAL A 199 5.77 -6.52 7.84
CA VAL A 199 6.86 -7.44 8.18
C VAL A 199 6.71 -8.69 7.33
N HIS A 200 7.77 -9.07 6.64
CA HIS A 200 7.84 -10.29 5.84
C HIS A 200 9.23 -10.92 5.99
N GLY A 201 9.28 -12.21 6.34
CA GLY A 201 10.56 -12.89 6.56
C GLY A 201 11.47 -12.20 7.58
N GLY A 202 10.89 -11.55 8.61
CA GLY A 202 11.63 -10.77 9.59
C GLY A 202 12.13 -9.39 9.10
N MET A 203 11.81 -8.99 7.86
CA MET A 203 12.21 -7.69 7.29
C MET A 203 11.06 -6.69 7.36
N PRO A 204 11.19 -5.60 8.12
CA PRO A 204 10.18 -4.55 8.21
C PRO A 204 10.34 -3.52 7.09
N ALA A 205 9.21 -3.01 6.59
CA ALA A 205 9.18 -1.86 5.70
C ALA A 205 8.06 -0.88 6.10
N ALA A 206 8.34 0.41 6.07
CA ALA A 206 7.33 1.44 6.33
C ALA A 206 6.39 1.58 5.14
N VAL A 207 5.08 1.63 5.41
CA VAL A 207 4.05 1.71 4.37
C VAL A 207 3.39 3.09 4.36
N TYR A 208 3.30 3.68 3.18
CA TYR A 208 2.62 4.95 2.93
C TYR A 208 1.53 4.75 1.88
N VAL A 209 0.39 5.41 2.06
CA VAL A 209 -0.56 5.61 0.95
C VAL A 209 -0.30 6.99 0.37
N VAL A 210 -0.01 7.03 -0.92
CA VAL A 210 0.22 8.29 -1.63
C VAL A 210 -1.11 9.04 -1.79
N PRO A 211 -1.26 10.22 -1.18
CA PRO A 211 -2.49 10.98 -1.28
C PRO A 211 -2.66 11.60 -2.67
N GLN A 212 -3.87 12.01 -3.03
CA GLN A 212 -4.19 12.63 -4.32
C GLN A 212 -3.36 13.89 -4.65
N GLY A 213 -2.91 14.60 -3.63
CA GLY A 213 -2.05 15.78 -3.75
C GLY A 213 -0.55 15.46 -3.85
N GLY A 214 -0.18 14.18 -3.88
CA GLY A 214 1.22 13.75 -3.76
C GLY A 214 1.70 13.69 -2.32
N LEU A 215 2.78 12.96 -2.10
CA LEU A 215 3.43 12.80 -0.80
C LEU A 215 4.74 13.60 -0.80
N SER A 216 4.87 14.53 0.14
CA SER A 216 6.11 15.31 0.31
C SER A 216 6.78 14.96 1.63
N TRP A 217 8.10 14.86 1.63
CA TRP A 217 8.91 14.68 2.83
C TRP A 217 9.70 15.96 3.14
N GLY A 218 9.49 16.53 4.33
CA GLY A 218 10.38 17.52 4.89
C GLY A 218 11.42 16.84 5.81
N THR A 219 12.60 17.43 5.97
CA THR A 219 13.69 16.84 6.79
C THR A 219 13.25 16.48 8.20
N SER A 220 12.46 17.32 8.85
CA SER A 220 11.96 17.07 10.21
C SER A 220 10.99 15.89 10.28
N VAL A 221 10.22 15.63 9.23
CA VAL A 221 9.29 14.50 9.14
C VAL A 221 10.05 13.20 8.94
N VAL A 222 11.03 13.19 8.04
CA VAL A 222 11.87 12.01 7.78
C VAL A 222 12.59 11.55 9.04
N ASN A 223 13.18 12.46 9.80
CA ASN A 223 13.89 12.11 11.04
C ASN A 223 12.95 11.53 12.11
N LYS A 224 11.73 12.08 12.23
CA LYS A 224 10.73 11.56 13.17
C LYS A 224 10.22 10.19 12.75
N GLU A 225 9.94 10.00 11.48
CA GLU A 225 9.46 8.73 10.95
C GLU A 225 10.53 7.64 11.05
N ARG A 226 11.80 8.01 10.87
CA ARG A 226 12.93 7.11 11.09
C ARG A 226 13.02 6.69 12.56
N ALA A 227 12.96 7.61 13.50
CA ALA A 227 13.00 7.29 14.91
C ALA A 227 11.87 6.35 15.34
N LEU A 228 10.66 6.55 14.77
CA LEU A 228 9.52 5.66 15.01
C LEU A 228 9.70 4.26 14.42
N PHE A 229 10.30 4.17 13.24
CA PHE A 229 10.65 2.89 12.64
C PHE A 229 11.70 2.15 13.47
N ASP A 230 12.77 2.84 13.88
CA ASP A 230 13.81 2.29 14.76
C ASP A 230 13.22 1.80 16.09
N ASP A 231 12.28 2.55 16.69
CA ASP A 231 11.56 2.16 17.90
C ASP A 231 10.67 0.92 17.66
N PHE A 232 9.99 0.84 16.51
CA PHE A 232 9.18 -0.33 16.16
C PHE A 232 10.05 -1.58 16.00
N VAL A 233 11.17 -1.47 15.28
CA VAL A 233 12.13 -2.59 15.11
C VAL A 233 12.68 -3.05 16.45
N LEU A 234 13.05 -2.11 17.32
CA LEU A 234 13.62 -2.43 18.62
C LEU A 234 12.61 -3.08 19.58
N ARG A 235 11.41 -2.52 19.69
CA ARG A 235 10.40 -2.92 20.69
C ARG A 235 9.43 -3.98 20.18
N GLY A 236 9.03 -3.90 18.93
CA GLY A 236 8.06 -4.81 18.31
C GLY A 236 8.69 -6.08 17.77
N MET A 237 9.89 -5.97 17.22
CA MET A 237 10.55 -7.10 16.55
C MET A 237 11.71 -7.69 17.36
N HIS A 238 12.17 -7.05 18.42
CA HIS A 238 13.31 -7.46 19.26
C HIS A 238 14.59 -7.74 18.45
N THR A 239 14.79 -7.07 17.32
CA THR A 239 15.94 -7.24 16.41
C THR A 239 16.91 -6.07 16.46
N ALA A 240 18.14 -6.29 15.97
CA ALA A 240 19.21 -5.28 15.99
C ALA A 240 18.96 -4.09 15.05
N LYS A 241 19.51 -2.93 15.42
CA LYS A 241 19.25 -1.59 14.85
C LYS A 241 19.69 -1.31 13.40
N ASP A 242 20.41 -2.20 12.73
CA ASP A 242 21.03 -1.92 11.43
C ASP A 242 20.22 -2.39 10.22
N MET A 243 18.90 -2.54 10.37
CA MET A 243 18.03 -2.88 9.24
C MET A 243 17.80 -1.64 8.36
N GLY A 244 17.89 -1.84 7.04
CA GLY A 244 17.56 -0.79 6.07
C GLY A 244 16.12 -0.29 6.26
N HIS A 245 15.91 1.02 6.05
CA HIS A 245 14.59 1.65 6.14
C HIS A 245 13.89 1.61 4.80
N ASP A 246 13.52 0.42 4.34
CA ASP A 246 12.75 0.29 3.13
C ASP A 246 11.32 0.83 3.31
N CYS A 247 10.78 1.42 2.26
CA CYS A 247 9.45 2.00 2.26
C CYS A 247 8.64 1.49 1.09
N ILE A 248 7.37 1.21 1.33
CA ILE A 248 6.39 0.85 0.30
C ILE A 248 5.42 2.02 0.15
N LEU A 249 5.34 2.57 -1.07
CA LEU A 249 4.42 3.62 -1.45
C LEU A 249 3.25 3.00 -2.20
N LEU A 250 2.12 2.83 -1.54
CA LEU A 250 0.88 2.38 -2.15
C LEU A 250 0.25 3.51 -2.95
N VAL A 251 0.11 3.33 -4.26
CA VAL A 251 -0.36 4.37 -5.18
C VAL A 251 -1.64 3.92 -5.87
N ARG A 252 -2.73 4.71 -5.74
CA ARG A 252 -4.01 4.39 -6.40
C ARG A 252 -4.04 4.80 -7.86
N LYS A 253 -3.45 5.94 -8.21
CA LYS A 253 -3.52 6.50 -9.56
C LYS A 253 -2.14 6.98 -10.03
N PRO A 254 -1.79 6.76 -11.30
CA PRO A 254 -0.50 7.18 -11.86
C PRO A 254 -0.17 8.66 -11.62
N ARG A 255 -1.15 9.55 -11.77
CA ARG A 255 -0.99 11.01 -11.54
C ARG A 255 -0.56 11.37 -10.11
N ASP A 256 -0.87 10.55 -9.11
CA ASP A 256 -0.50 10.83 -7.73
C ASP A 256 0.99 10.50 -7.51
N LEU A 257 1.53 9.55 -8.28
CA LEU A 257 2.96 9.28 -8.35
C LEU A 257 3.72 10.46 -8.97
N SER A 258 3.30 10.98 -10.12
CA SER A 258 4.01 12.10 -10.77
C SER A 258 4.02 13.36 -9.89
N ARG A 259 2.94 13.63 -9.16
CA ARG A 259 2.93 14.70 -8.15
C ARG A 259 3.91 14.47 -7.02
N THR A 260 4.00 13.23 -6.52
CA THR A 260 4.97 12.86 -5.48
C THR A 260 6.40 13.09 -5.96
N LEU A 261 6.72 12.68 -7.19
CA LEU A 261 8.04 12.89 -7.80
C LEU A 261 8.39 14.38 -7.93
N ALA A 262 7.42 15.21 -8.32
CA ALA A 262 7.60 16.66 -8.45
C ALA A 262 7.80 17.38 -7.11
N MET A 263 7.24 16.85 -6.02
CA MET A 263 7.28 17.46 -4.67
C MET A 263 8.51 17.05 -3.86
N GLU A 264 9.28 16.07 -4.32
CA GLU A 264 10.41 15.57 -3.55
C GLU A 264 11.62 16.52 -3.65
N PRO A 265 12.09 17.08 -2.53
CA PRO A 265 13.34 17.83 -2.53
C PRO A 265 14.50 16.89 -2.86
N GLY A 266 15.39 17.30 -3.76
CA GLY A 266 16.53 16.50 -4.23
C GLY A 266 17.55 16.11 -3.15
N LYS A 267 17.37 16.53 -1.90
CA LYS A 267 18.34 16.38 -0.80
C LYS A 267 17.90 15.49 0.36
N VAL A 268 16.63 15.10 0.46
CA VAL A 268 16.14 14.30 1.58
C VAL A 268 15.70 12.94 1.07
N VAL A 269 16.63 12.00 1.09
CA VAL A 269 16.35 10.61 0.75
C VAL A 269 16.32 9.81 2.05
N PRO A 270 15.22 9.14 2.42
CA PRO A 270 15.25 8.13 3.45
C PRO A 270 16.33 7.10 3.10
N ARG A 271 17.12 6.63 4.06
CA ARG A 271 18.02 5.51 3.83
C ARG A 271 17.16 4.28 3.58
N GLY A 272 17.38 3.59 2.47
CA GLY A 272 16.62 2.42 2.04
C GLY A 272 15.88 2.63 0.71
N MET A 273 15.35 1.54 0.17
CA MET A 273 14.60 1.56 -1.08
C MET A 273 13.18 2.09 -0.86
N ARG A 274 12.68 2.87 -1.81
CA ARG A 274 11.31 3.38 -1.82
C ARG A 274 10.57 2.78 -3.00
N TYR A 275 9.95 1.64 -2.73
CA TYR A 275 9.18 0.90 -3.72
C TYR A 275 7.84 1.60 -3.98
N VAL A 276 7.43 1.63 -5.22
CA VAL A 276 6.13 2.13 -5.66
C VAL A 276 5.28 0.92 -6.04
N VAL A 277 4.19 0.72 -5.32
CA VAL A 277 3.29 -0.42 -5.50
C VAL A 277 1.88 0.10 -5.83
N PRO A 278 1.32 -0.23 -7.01
CA PRO A 278 -0.06 0.07 -7.31
C PRO A 278 -1.02 -0.55 -6.29
N MET A 279 -2.02 0.19 -5.83
CA MET A 279 -3.09 -0.37 -4.99
C MET A 279 -4.10 -1.13 -5.85
N SER A 280 -3.64 -2.24 -6.41
CA SER A 280 -4.40 -3.13 -7.27
C SER A 280 -4.02 -4.57 -6.99
N ARG A 281 -4.72 -5.52 -7.61
CA ARG A 281 -4.39 -6.94 -7.50
C ARG A 281 -3.01 -7.26 -8.08
N GLU A 282 -2.67 -6.62 -9.18
CA GLU A 282 -1.35 -6.76 -9.82
C GLU A 282 -0.24 -6.21 -8.92
N GLY A 283 -0.50 -5.11 -8.20
CA GLY A 283 0.46 -4.56 -7.23
C GLY A 283 0.74 -5.48 -6.04
N MET A 284 -0.16 -6.43 -5.72
CA MET A 284 0.15 -7.47 -4.74
C MET A 284 1.25 -8.41 -5.23
N ARG A 285 1.33 -8.67 -6.55
CA ARG A 285 2.45 -9.42 -7.15
C ARG A 285 3.75 -8.62 -7.05
N ASP A 286 3.71 -7.30 -7.30
CA ASP A 286 4.88 -6.44 -7.10
C ASP A 286 5.37 -6.52 -5.66
N LEU A 287 4.45 -6.55 -4.69
CA LEU A 287 4.78 -6.72 -3.27
C LEU A 287 5.47 -8.07 -2.99
N GLU A 288 5.00 -9.16 -3.59
CA GLU A 288 5.63 -10.49 -3.48
C GLU A 288 7.04 -10.49 -4.09
N TYR A 289 7.25 -9.85 -5.23
CA TYR A 289 8.59 -9.72 -5.82
C TYR A 289 9.53 -8.90 -4.93
N ILE A 290 9.04 -7.81 -4.32
CA ILE A 290 9.84 -7.01 -3.38
C ILE A 290 10.32 -7.89 -2.22
N GLN A 291 9.44 -8.72 -1.70
CA GLN A 291 9.70 -9.53 -0.51
C GLN A 291 10.57 -10.75 -0.79
N ASN A 292 10.30 -11.47 -1.86
CA ASN A 292 10.99 -12.72 -2.17
C ASN A 292 12.35 -12.48 -2.83
N TRP A 293 12.49 -11.43 -3.63
CA TRP A 293 13.68 -11.17 -4.43
C TRP A 293 14.44 -9.92 -3.97
N GLY A 294 13.75 -8.86 -3.60
CA GLY A 294 14.32 -7.53 -3.43
C GLY A 294 14.78 -6.92 -4.77
N TYR A 295 15.03 -5.62 -4.74
CA TYR A 295 15.35 -4.86 -5.96
C TYR A 295 16.58 -5.38 -6.72
N HIS A 296 17.69 -5.59 -6.01
CA HIS A 296 18.98 -5.92 -6.67
C HIS A 296 18.98 -7.31 -7.30
N LYS A 297 18.42 -8.30 -6.63
CA LYS A 297 18.37 -9.67 -7.15
C LYS A 297 17.46 -9.77 -8.38
N LEU A 298 16.24 -9.22 -8.29
CA LEU A 298 15.29 -9.23 -9.41
C LEU A 298 15.84 -8.46 -10.61
N LYS A 299 16.46 -7.29 -10.36
CA LYS A 299 17.12 -6.51 -11.43
C LYS A 299 18.21 -7.30 -12.13
N ALA A 300 19.05 -8.03 -11.38
CA ALA A 300 20.13 -8.85 -11.94
C ALA A 300 19.55 -9.97 -12.81
N ALA A 301 18.56 -10.72 -12.31
CA ALA A 301 17.92 -11.81 -13.06
C ALA A 301 17.24 -11.32 -14.34
N CYS A 302 16.49 -10.22 -14.27
CA CYS A 302 15.88 -9.60 -15.46
C CYS A 302 16.94 -9.12 -16.47
N SER A 303 18.04 -8.53 -15.98
CA SER A 303 19.12 -8.07 -16.88
C SER A 303 19.79 -9.24 -17.62
N GLU A 304 19.98 -10.36 -16.94
CA GLU A 304 20.52 -11.59 -17.52
C GLU A 304 19.56 -12.16 -18.60
N SER A 305 18.31 -12.33 -18.27
CA SER A 305 17.28 -12.81 -19.21
C SER A 305 17.15 -11.95 -20.47
N ILE A 306 17.19 -10.61 -20.32
CA ILE A 306 17.11 -9.69 -21.46
C ILE A 306 18.40 -9.72 -22.28
N SER A 307 19.56 -9.89 -21.63
CA SER A 307 20.83 -10.03 -22.31
C SER A 307 20.87 -11.30 -23.16
N GLU A 308 20.33 -12.42 -22.67
CA GLU A 308 20.17 -13.66 -23.44
C GLU A 308 19.25 -13.49 -24.64
N ALA A 309 18.29 -12.57 -24.57
CA ALA A 309 17.42 -12.20 -25.69
C ALA A 309 18.10 -11.28 -26.73
N GLY A 310 19.38 -11.00 -26.60
CA GLY A 310 20.20 -10.29 -27.60
C GLY A 310 20.44 -8.80 -27.32
N TYR A 311 20.06 -8.29 -26.15
CA TYR A 311 20.36 -6.89 -25.75
C TYR A 311 21.79 -6.77 -25.21
N ALA A 312 22.48 -5.69 -25.61
CA ALA A 312 23.88 -5.49 -25.27
C ALA A 312 24.06 -4.92 -23.85
N LYS A 313 25.12 -5.34 -23.16
CA LYS A 313 25.49 -4.76 -21.86
C LYS A 313 25.91 -3.30 -22.01
N ASN A 314 25.34 -2.43 -21.18
CA ASN A 314 25.75 -1.02 -21.15
C ASN A 314 27.10 -0.85 -20.44
N THR A 315 28.11 -0.40 -21.18
CA THR A 315 29.45 -0.15 -20.67
C THR A 315 29.80 1.35 -20.52
N GLU A 316 28.81 2.22 -20.67
CA GLU A 316 28.98 3.66 -20.56
C GLU A 316 29.49 4.07 -19.16
N LYS A 317 30.58 4.82 -19.14
CA LYS A 317 31.25 5.29 -17.90
C LYS A 317 30.63 6.58 -17.34
N GLY A 318 29.71 7.22 -18.08
CA GLY A 318 29.05 8.46 -17.68
C GLY A 318 28.23 8.31 -16.37
N THR A 319 27.99 9.44 -15.72
CA THR A 319 27.19 9.53 -14.50
C THR A 319 25.83 10.18 -14.77
N ILE A 320 24.88 9.98 -13.87
CA ILE A 320 23.53 10.57 -13.96
C ILE A 320 23.63 12.09 -13.78
N PRO A 321 23.00 12.89 -14.64
CA PRO A 321 22.94 14.34 -14.49
C PRO A 321 22.39 14.75 -13.11
N GLY A 322 23.19 15.52 -12.36
CA GLY A 322 22.83 15.92 -10.99
C GLY A 322 23.08 14.88 -9.90
N ASN A 323 23.60 13.68 -10.28
CA ASN A 323 24.01 12.63 -9.33
C ASN A 323 25.32 11.97 -9.77
N ALA A 324 26.43 12.60 -9.48
CA ALA A 324 27.76 12.12 -9.84
C ALA A 324 28.16 10.78 -9.18
N ALA A 325 27.45 10.34 -8.15
CA ALA A 325 27.72 9.07 -7.47
C ALA A 325 27.14 7.86 -8.22
N THR A 326 26.16 8.07 -9.12
CA THR A 326 25.46 6.99 -9.82
C THR A 326 25.87 6.94 -11.29
N ARG A 327 26.34 5.79 -11.75
CA ARG A 327 26.69 5.55 -13.17
C ARG A 327 25.43 5.26 -13.99
N ILE A 328 25.42 5.69 -15.26
CA ILE A 328 24.34 5.41 -16.21
C ILE A 328 24.14 3.90 -16.38
N SER A 329 25.23 3.14 -16.52
CA SER A 329 25.20 1.67 -16.64
C SER A 329 24.62 0.95 -15.39
N THR A 330 24.60 1.62 -14.25
CA THR A 330 23.94 1.07 -13.05
C THR A 330 22.41 1.24 -13.11
N VAL A 331 21.93 2.33 -13.68
CA VAL A 331 20.50 2.63 -13.83
C VAL A 331 19.91 1.87 -15.01
N CYS A 332 20.57 1.99 -16.16
CA CYS A 332 20.24 1.31 -17.41
C CYS A 332 21.34 0.30 -17.76
N PRO A 333 21.24 -0.95 -17.28
CA PRO A 333 22.31 -1.94 -17.43
C PRO A 333 22.50 -2.46 -18.85
N LEU A 334 21.53 -2.25 -19.72
CA LEU A 334 21.49 -2.77 -21.08
C LEU A 334 21.21 -1.66 -22.08
N ILE A 335 21.57 -1.93 -23.34
CA ILE A 335 21.30 -1.07 -24.51
C ILE A 335 20.71 -1.95 -25.60
N ASP A 336 19.71 -1.46 -26.29
CA ASP A 336 19.19 -2.06 -27.51
C ASP A 336 20.23 -1.85 -28.64
N PRO A 337 20.83 -2.92 -29.20
CA PRO A 337 21.86 -2.79 -30.23
C PRO A 337 21.33 -2.24 -31.56
N VAL A 338 20.03 -2.26 -31.78
CA VAL A 338 19.39 -1.78 -33.03
C VAL A 338 19.04 -0.30 -32.93
N THR A 339 18.36 0.09 -31.85
CA THR A 339 17.89 1.48 -31.68
C THR A 339 18.85 2.37 -30.90
N GLY A 340 19.79 1.77 -30.17
CA GLY A 340 20.65 2.49 -29.23
C GLY A 340 19.96 2.96 -27.94
N ASN A 341 18.71 2.59 -27.73
CA ASN A 341 17.95 2.95 -26.54
C ASN A 341 18.54 2.30 -25.28
N TYR A 342 18.59 3.07 -24.20
CA TYR A 342 18.98 2.55 -22.89
C TYR A 342 17.83 1.73 -22.30
N ILE A 343 18.11 0.51 -21.83
CA ILE A 343 17.11 -0.36 -21.21
C ILE A 343 17.14 -0.17 -19.69
N MET A 344 16.08 0.36 -19.16
CA MET A 344 15.79 0.43 -17.72
C MET A 344 15.05 -0.82 -17.25
N ILE A 345 15.56 -1.51 -16.23
CA ILE A 345 14.84 -2.61 -15.59
C ILE A 345 13.84 -2.03 -14.59
N GLY A 346 12.58 -2.07 -14.94
CA GLY A 346 11.46 -1.44 -14.24
C GLY A 346 10.50 -2.41 -13.57
N THR A 347 10.81 -3.71 -13.50
CA THR A 347 9.94 -4.72 -12.86
C THR A 347 9.65 -4.44 -11.38
N LEU A 348 10.53 -3.73 -10.68
CA LEU A 348 10.24 -3.12 -9.38
C LEU A 348 10.39 -1.61 -9.49
N MET A 349 9.27 -0.89 -9.47
CA MET A 349 9.29 0.57 -9.48
C MET A 349 9.87 1.10 -8.16
N THR A 350 10.84 2.01 -8.26
CA THR A 350 11.35 2.77 -7.11
C THR A 350 11.43 4.25 -7.43
N ILE A 351 11.18 5.09 -6.43
CA ILE A 351 11.29 6.56 -6.60
C ILE A 351 12.66 6.96 -7.12
N HIS A 352 13.70 6.30 -6.63
CA HIS A 352 15.09 6.61 -6.99
C HIS A 352 15.34 6.38 -8.48
N VAL A 353 15.02 5.20 -8.97
CA VAL A 353 15.19 4.83 -10.38
C VAL A 353 14.35 5.70 -11.31
N LEU A 354 13.11 6.02 -10.92
CA LEU A 354 12.26 6.93 -11.69
C LEU A 354 12.89 8.31 -11.86
N LYS A 355 13.48 8.88 -10.80
CA LYS A 355 14.13 10.18 -10.86
C LYS A 355 15.39 10.19 -11.72
N GLU A 356 16.20 9.15 -11.61
CA GLU A 356 17.43 9.02 -12.38
C GLU A 356 17.13 8.88 -13.87
N ASN A 357 16.13 8.09 -14.24
CA ASN A 357 15.71 7.97 -15.64
C ASN A 357 15.08 9.25 -16.17
N ALA A 358 14.26 9.95 -15.38
CA ALA A 358 13.75 11.26 -15.75
C ALA A 358 14.89 12.29 -15.96
N ALA A 359 16.01 12.17 -15.25
CA ALA A 359 17.18 13.02 -15.46
C ALA A 359 17.92 12.67 -16.77
N LEU A 360 18.05 11.40 -17.12
CA LEU A 360 18.61 10.94 -18.39
C LEU A 360 17.78 11.41 -19.59
N MET A 361 16.45 11.25 -19.52
CA MET A 361 15.56 11.70 -20.60
C MET A 361 15.64 13.19 -20.84
N ARG A 362 15.79 14.01 -19.79
CA ARG A 362 15.97 15.48 -19.94
C ARG A 362 17.21 15.89 -20.71
N VAL A 363 18.23 15.04 -20.77
CA VAL A 363 19.45 15.28 -21.58
C VAL A 363 19.43 14.51 -22.90
N GLY A 364 18.24 14.09 -23.34
CA GLY A 364 18.04 13.49 -24.65
C GLY A 364 18.49 12.02 -24.77
N LYS A 365 18.66 11.32 -23.64
CA LYS A 365 18.95 9.87 -23.67
C LYS A 365 17.64 9.10 -23.87
N PRO A 366 17.45 8.37 -24.98
CA PRO A 366 16.24 7.58 -25.20
C PRO A 366 16.23 6.37 -24.27
N ILE A 367 15.09 6.14 -23.59
CA ILE A 367 14.93 5.06 -22.61
C ILE A 367 13.77 4.15 -23.01
N THR A 368 14.02 2.84 -23.01
CA THR A 368 13.00 1.80 -23.07
C THR A 368 12.88 1.16 -21.70
N VAL A 369 11.66 1.02 -21.17
CA VAL A 369 11.40 0.43 -19.85
C VAL A 369 11.00 -1.02 -19.98
N PHE A 370 11.76 -1.92 -19.37
CA PHE A 370 11.36 -3.32 -19.19
C PHE A 370 10.52 -3.43 -17.93
N CYS A 371 9.22 -3.65 -18.06
CA CYS A 371 8.27 -3.69 -16.94
C CYS A 371 7.09 -4.63 -17.20
N PHE A 372 6.29 -4.86 -16.15
CA PHE A 372 5.02 -5.57 -16.30
C PHE A 372 3.94 -4.67 -16.92
N PRO A 373 2.97 -5.23 -17.68
CA PRO A 373 1.93 -4.45 -18.36
C PRO A 373 1.17 -3.47 -17.44
N HIS A 374 0.84 -3.88 -16.22
CA HIS A 374 0.10 -3.05 -15.26
C HIS A 374 0.88 -1.83 -14.75
N GLN A 375 2.20 -1.80 -14.92
CA GLN A 375 3.07 -0.71 -14.47
C GLN A 375 3.22 0.39 -15.54
N MET A 376 2.90 0.12 -16.81
CA MET A 376 3.10 1.05 -17.92
C MET A 376 2.50 2.44 -17.67
N ALA A 377 1.25 2.50 -17.18
CA ALA A 377 0.58 3.77 -16.91
C ALA A 377 1.29 4.61 -15.84
N PHE A 378 1.93 3.95 -14.85
CA PHE A 378 2.71 4.63 -13.82
C PHE A 378 4.04 5.15 -14.37
N TYR A 379 4.70 4.39 -15.26
CA TYR A 379 5.91 4.85 -15.94
C TYR A 379 5.62 6.01 -16.89
N ARG A 380 4.55 5.96 -17.69
CA ARG A 380 4.13 7.11 -18.52
C ARG A 380 3.87 8.34 -17.68
N ALA A 381 3.15 8.23 -16.59
CA ALA A 381 2.88 9.36 -15.70
C ALA A 381 4.15 9.93 -15.03
N ALA A 382 5.17 9.11 -14.83
CA ALA A 382 6.41 9.50 -14.17
C ALA A 382 7.47 10.04 -15.14
N LEU A 383 7.58 9.47 -16.35
CA LEU A 383 8.66 9.72 -17.30
C LEU A 383 8.18 10.41 -18.58
N GLY A 384 6.90 10.38 -18.92
CA GLY A 384 6.30 10.98 -20.11
C GLY A 384 5.59 9.95 -21.01
N GLU A 385 4.71 10.44 -21.88
CA GLU A 385 3.87 9.58 -22.74
C GLU A 385 4.66 8.88 -23.87
N GLU A 386 5.77 9.47 -24.31
CA GLU A 386 6.58 9.01 -25.46
C GLU A 386 7.59 7.91 -25.10
N ILE A 387 7.47 7.30 -23.91
CA ILE A 387 8.39 6.26 -23.47
C ILE A 387 8.04 4.90 -24.08
N ASP A 388 9.05 4.20 -24.55
CA ASP A 388 8.96 2.85 -25.09
C ASP A 388 8.96 1.79 -23.98
N PHE A 389 8.31 0.65 -24.25
CA PHE A 389 8.20 -0.45 -23.31
C PHE A 389 8.63 -1.77 -23.93
N LEU A 390 9.41 -2.52 -23.15
CA LEU A 390 9.66 -3.94 -23.34
C LEU A 390 8.92 -4.68 -22.21
N LEU A 391 7.97 -5.57 -22.55
CA LEU A 391 7.10 -6.16 -21.56
C LEU A 391 7.69 -7.46 -20.99
N ALA A 392 7.75 -7.53 -19.68
CA ALA A 392 8.03 -8.76 -18.96
C ALA A 392 6.81 -9.68 -19.01
N ALA A 393 7.03 -10.97 -19.30
CA ALA A 393 6.00 -11.97 -19.15
C ALA A 393 5.62 -12.12 -17.66
N ALA A 394 4.33 -12.11 -17.35
CA ALA A 394 3.87 -12.47 -16.02
C ALA A 394 4.09 -13.97 -15.81
N GLU A 395 4.89 -14.38 -14.83
CA GLU A 395 4.99 -15.79 -14.46
C GLU A 395 3.59 -16.30 -14.10
N GLY A 396 3.07 -17.28 -14.85
CA GLY A 396 1.81 -17.97 -14.53
C GLY A 396 0.64 -17.75 -15.50
N GLU A 397 0.85 -17.20 -16.68
CA GLU A 397 -0.13 -17.24 -17.81
C GLU A 397 0.18 -18.36 -18.83
N GLY A 398 0.66 -19.50 -18.33
CA GLY A 398 0.85 -20.73 -19.09
C GLY A 398 -0.13 -21.81 -18.65
#